data_9b84ada9aba8151a6d59ef34d7666830
#
_entry.id   9b84ada9aba8151a6d59ef34d7666830
#
_cell.length_a   1.000
_cell.length_b   1.000
_cell.length_c   1.000
_cell.angle_alpha   90.00
_cell.angle_beta   90.00
_cell.angle_gamma   90.00
#
_symmetry.space_group_name_H-M   'P 1'
#
loop_
_entity.id
_entity.type
_entity.pdbx_description
1 polymer ?
#
loop_
_entity_poly.entity_id
_entity_poly.type
_entity_poly.pdbx_seq_one_letter_code
_entity_poly.pdbx_strand_id
1 'polypeptide(L)'
;MTIRKSTIEDIDLILRMYDHSRSVMRADGNMTQWVGYPTRKDVEEDIAQEVSYIIEESEGEHGSAQACGTFAMVPGVEPTYGYIDHGRWIDEQTPYTTLHRMAAMPGVHGIADIAFRYAKEQCDHLRVDTHHDNRPMHHILEKEGFVYCGIIYMPDGAPRDAYEWWRYDSVPADLKEYVEKEILPRHEKYDAAHRPDHIRRVIARTMMQQHTPMAYAAASMHDIGICEGREVHHLASGRIIRADKNLRRWFTEEEIETIAQAAEDHRASATTAPRSLLGCILSEADRDIEPETIVRRTVEYGFSHYPELDREGHWQRTLDHLHEKYAEGGYIKLWMDDSPNAEPLADLRALIRDEARLRPLFDTLFDTLCNNNRPQ
;
A
#
# COMPACT_ATOMS: atom_id res chain seq x y z
N MET A 1 27.41 10.59 -4.43
CA MET A 1 27.22 9.86 -5.71
C MET A 1 26.63 10.81 -6.73
N THR A 2 27.08 10.74 -7.97
CA THR A 2 26.56 11.54 -9.10
C THR A 2 25.89 10.62 -10.11
N ILE A 3 24.97 11.17 -10.89
CA ILE A 3 24.23 10.41 -11.91
C ILE A 3 24.39 11.15 -13.23
N ARG A 4 24.75 10.40 -14.27
CA ARG A 4 24.85 10.91 -15.64
C ARG A 4 24.22 9.98 -16.65
N LYS A 5 23.95 10.47 -17.83
CA LYS A 5 23.57 9.63 -18.98
C LYS A 5 24.71 8.67 -19.33
N SER A 6 24.34 7.44 -19.71
CA SER A 6 25.29 6.45 -20.22
C SER A 6 25.74 6.82 -21.63
N THR A 7 26.95 6.41 -21.98
CA THR A 7 27.53 6.54 -23.33
C THR A 7 27.88 5.16 -23.88
N ILE A 8 28.22 5.08 -25.16
CA ILE A 8 28.65 3.82 -25.80
C ILE A 8 29.90 3.22 -25.16
N GLU A 9 30.72 4.02 -24.49
CA GLU A 9 31.91 3.58 -23.75
C GLU A 9 31.55 2.84 -22.45
N ASP A 10 30.33 3.05 -21.94
CA ASP A 10 29.83 2.40 -20.72
C ASP A 10 29.25 1.00 -20.98
N ILE A 11 29.01 0.59 -22.22
CA ILE A 11 28.29 -0.64 -22.57
C ILE A 11 28.88 -1.87 -21.90
N ASP A 12 30.20 -2.08 -22.00
CA ASP A 12 30.87 -3.26 -21.42
C ASP A 12 30.82 -3.26 -19.89
N LEU A 13 30.77 -2.08 -19.29
CA LEU A 13 30.60 -1.91 -17.85
C LEU A 13 29.17 -2.26 -17.42
N ILE A 14 28.18 -1.75 -18.12
CA ILE A 14 26.74 -2.04 -17.88
C ILE A 14 26.50 -3.55 -17.99
N LEU A 15 27.03 -4.20 -19.02
CA LEU A 15 26.88 -5.64 -19.20
C LEU A 15 27.50 -6.44 -18.02
N ARG A 16 28.64 -6.01 -17.47
CA ARG A 16 29.20 -6.63 -16.26
C ARG A 16 28.30 -6.47 -15.03
N MET A 17 27.65 -5.32 -14.86
CA MET A 17 26.67 -5.10 -13.79
C MET A 17 25.46 -6.03 -13.96
N TYR A 18 24.96 -6.21 -15.18
CA TYR A 18 23.87 -7.14 -15.47
C TYR A 18 24.26 -8.60 -15.22
N ASP A 19 25.49 -9.02 -15.57
CA ASP A 19 25.97 -10.36 -15.30
C ASP A 19 26.09 -10.63 -13.80
N HIS A 20 26.55 -9.64 -13.05
CA HIS A 20 26.58 -9.72 -11.59
C HIS A 20 25.15 -9.86 -11.01
N SER A 21 24.23 -9.00 -11.44
CA SER A 21 22.82 -9.05 -10.98
C SER A 21 22.14 -10.38 -11.30
N ARG A 22 22.37 -10.95 -12.50
CA ARG A 22 21.92 -12.31 -12.86
C ARG A 22 22.47 -13.38 -11.90
N SER A 23 23.74 -13.25 -11.51
CA SER A 23 24.39 -14.19 -10.59
C SER A 23 23.77 -14.12 -9.19
N VAL A 24 23.48 -12.91 -8.70
CA VAL A 24 22.80 -12.68 -7.41
C VAL A 24 21.38 -13.24 -7.44
N MET A 25 20.58 -12.91 -8.47
CA MET A 25 19.21 -13.43 -8.62
C MET A 25 19.18 -14.96 -8.58
N ARG A 26 20.10 -15.63 -9.28
CA ARG A 26 20.18 -17.10 -9.27
C ARG A 26 20.58 -17.67 -7.91
N ALA A 27 21.51 -17.01 -7.20
CA ALA A 27 21.90 -17.40 -5.85
C ALA A 27 20.72 -17.31 -4.86
N ASP A 28 19.83 -16.35 -5.06
CA ASP A 28 18.61 -16.14 -4.26
C ASP A 28 17.41 -17.01 -4.73
N GLY A 29 17.63 -17.91 -5.70
CA GLY A 29 16.59 -18.84 -6.19
C GLY A 29 15.74 -18.32 -7.34
N ASN A 30 15.92 -17.08 -7.78
CA ASN A 30 15.22 -16.50 -8.92
C ASN A 30 15.91 -16.92 -10.24
N MET A 31 15.47 -18.04 -10.80
CA MET A 31 16.07 -18.68 -11.97
C MET A 31 15.50 -18.18 -13.29
N THR A 32 14.38 -17.48 -13.29
CA THR A 32 13.61 -17.14 -14.47
C THR A 32 13.73 -15.68 -14.91
N GLN A 33 14.09 -14.78 -13.99
CA GLN A 33 14.30 -13.37 -14.32
C GLN A 33 15.63 -13.17 -15.07
N TRP A 34 15.61 -12.34 -16.10
CA TRP A 34 16.77 -11.96 -16.91
C TRP A 34 17.48 -13.13 -17.61
N VAL A 35 16.73 -14.13 -18.05
CA VAL A 35 17.29 -15.21 -18.90
C VAL A 35 17.42 -14.69 -20.34
N GLY A 36 18.69 -14.52 -20.80
CA GLY A 36 18.99 -13.97 -22.11
C GLY A 36 18.68 -12.47 -22.31
N TYR A 37 18.39 -11.78 -21.25
CA TYR A 37 18.03 -10.36 -21.21
C TYR A 37 18.60 -9.73 -19.91
N PRO A 38 18.95 -8.41 -19.84
CA PRO A 38 19.15 -7.50 -21.00
C PRO A 38 20.37 -7.91 -21.82
N THR A 39 20.33 -7.62 -23.13
CA THR A 39 21.42 -7.88 -24.08
C THR A 39 22.22 -6.61 -24.36
N ARG A 40 23.35 -6.74 -25.10
CA ARG A 40 24.09 -5.59 -25.62
C ARG A 40 23.18 -4.67 -26.46
N LYS A 41 22.31 -5.26 -27.28
CA LYS A 41 21.40 -4.49 -28.14
C LYS A 41 20.44 -3.63 -27.31
N ASP A 42 19.89 -4.17 -26.21
CA ASP A 42 19.02 -3.41 -25.31
C ASP A 42 19.75 -2.20 -24.70
N VAL A 43 21.03 -2.38 -24.33
CA VAL A 43 21.85 -1.28 -23.80
C VAL A 43 22.12 -0.23 -24.87
N GLU A 44 22.47 -0.64 -26.10
CA GLU A 44 22.70 0.27 -27.22
C GLU A 44 21.44 1.08 -27.57
N GLU A 45 20.26 0.44 -27.55
CA GLU A 45 18.97 1.08 -27.77
C GLU A 45 18.64 2.10 -26.65
N ASP A 46 18.87 1.74 -25.40
CA ASP A 46 18.65 2.64 -24.26
C ASP A 46 19.57 3.87 -24.31
N ILE A 47 20.83 3.68 -24.70
CA ILE A 47 21.77 4.78 -24.86
C ILE A 47 21.35 5.68 -26.01
N ALA A 48 20.98 5.10 -27.15
CA ALA A 48 20.53 5.84 -28.32
C ALA A 48 19.27 6.68 -28.06
N GLN A 49 18.37 6.17 -27.18
CA GLN A 49 17.17 6.88 -26.73
C GLN A 49 17.42 7.81 -25.54
N GLU A 50 18.66 7.90 -25.07
CA GLU A 50 19.05 8.69 -23.89
C GLU A 50 18.28 8.34 -22.60
N VAL A 51 17.87 7.09 -22.42
CA VAL A 51 17.13 6.62 -21.26
C VAL A 51 17.99 5.84 -20.27
N SER A 52 19.25 5.50 -20.61
CA SER A 52 20.20 4.80 -19.75
C SER A 52 21.05 5.76 -18.92
N TYR A 53 21.28 5.40 -17.65
CA TYR A 53 22.02 6.20 -16.67
C TYR A 53 23.10 5.38 -15.96
N ILE A 54 24.22 6.03 -15.64
CA ILE A 54 25.30 5.55 -14.77
C ILE A 54 25.25 6.30 -13.45
N ILE A 55 25.39 5.55 -12.36
CA ILE A 55 25.64 6.06 -11.02
C ILE A 55 27.13 5.95 -10.73
N GLU A 56 27.76 7.04 -10.30
CA GLU A 56 29.18 7.13 -10.02
C GLU A 56 29.41 7.52 -8.57
N GLU A 57 30.41 6.88 -7.96
CA GLU A 57 30.95 7.25 -6.66
C GLU A 57 32.28 8.00 -6.84
N SER A 58 32.42 9.16 -6.19
CA SER A 58 33.67 9.91 -6.18
C SER A 58 34.55 9.48 -5.02
N GLU A 59 35.75 9.01 -5.29
CA GLU A 59 36.78 8.76 -4.27
C GLU A 59 37.47 10.06 -3.88
N GLY A 60 36.95 10.79 -2.89
CA GLY A 60 37.59 11.96 -2.28
C GLY A 60 37.82 13.18 -3.20
N GLU A 61 38.49 14.20 -2.68
CA GLU A 61 38.70 15.48 -3.38
C GLU A 61 39.56 15.42 -4.68
N HIS A 62 40.25 14.30 -4.96
CA HIS A 62 41.11 14.14 -6.13
C HIS A 62 41.01 12.76 -6.83
N GLY A 63 40.00 11.94 -6.50
CA GLY A 63 39.80 10.62 -7.11
C GLY A 63 38.99 10.72 -8.41
N SER A 64 39.22 9.81 -9.36
CA SER A 64 38.35 9.65 -10.53
C SER A 64 37.03 9.06 -10.12
N ALA A 65 35.91 9.58 -10.64
CA ALA A 65 34.59 9.02 -10.45
C ALA A 65 34.56 7.57 -10.96
N GLN A 66 34.11 6.64 -10.14
CA GLN A 66 34.00 5.22 -10.47
C GLN A 66 32.53 4.85 -10.62
N ALA A 67 32.16 4.31 -11.78
CA ALA A 67 30.80 3.83 -12.00
C ALA A 67 30.51 2.61 -11.12
N CYS A 68 29.42 2.69 -10.35
CA CYS A 68 29.03 1.71 -9.36
C CYS A 68 27.63 1.11 -9.57
N GLY A 69 26.79 1.74 -10.40
CA GLY A 69 25.46 1.25 -10.73
C GLY A 69 24.93 1.79 -12.06
N THR A 70 23.86 1.18 -12.53
CA THR A 70 23.14 1.57 -13.74
C THR A 70 21.63 1.36 -13.58
N PHE A 71 20.84 2.13 -14.34
CA PHE A 71 19.39 1.96 -14.47
C PHE A 71 18.90 2.61 -15.77
N ALA A 72 17.70 2.26 -16.20
CA ALA A 72 17.02 2.92 -17.31
C ALA A 72 15.74 3.63 -16.83
N MET A 73 15.50 4.85 -17.34
CA MET A 73 14.27 5.60 -17.15
C MET A 73 13.60 5.81 -18.51
N VAL A 74 12.53 5.07 -18.77
CA VAL A 74 11.85 5.04 -20.06
C VAL A 74 10.53 5.80 -19.94
N PRO A 75 10.44 7.02 -20.50
CA PRO A 75 9.19 7.77 -20.52
C PRO A 75 8.22 7.19 -21.56
N GLY A 76 6.92 7.28 -21.28
CA GLY A 76 5.87 6.89 -22.22
C GLY A 76 5.24 5.54 -21.85
N VAL A 77 4.41 5.05 -22.79
CA VAL A 77 3.62 3.84 -22.56
C VAL A 77 4.50 2.59 -22.68
N GLU A 78 4.62 1.83 -21.60
CA GLU A 78 5.19 0.49 -21.60
C GLU A 78 4.13 -0.51 -22.13
N PRO A 79 4.39 -1.21 -23.26
CA PRO A 79 3.37 -2.06 -23.88
C PRO A 79 2.84 -3.18 -22.97
N THR A 80 3.67 -3.69 -22.06
CA THR A 80 3.29 -4.75 -21.11
C THR A 80 2.38 -4.25 -19.98
N TYR A 81 2.24 -2.94 -19.82
CA TYR A 81 1.42 -2.32 -18.77
C TYR A 81 -0.01 -2.00 -19.20
N GLY A 82 -0.36 -2.33 -20.46
CA GLY A 82 -1.70 -2.11 -21.00
C GLY A 82 -2.79 -3.03 -20.44
N TYR A 83 -2.39 -4.14 -19.79
CA TYR A 83 -3.29 -5.05 -19.08
C TYR A 83 -2.70 -5.37 -17.71
N ILE A 84 -3.53 -5.27 -16.67
CA ILE A 84 -3.18 -5.61 -15.30
C ILE A 84 -4.27 -6.50 -14.71
N ASP A 85 -3.86 -7.57 -14.02
CA ASP A 85 -4.73 -8.57 -13.41
C ASP A 85 -4.62 -8.47 -11.89
N HIS A 86 -5.66 -8.93 -11.17
CA HIS A 86 -5.73 -8.89 -9.71
C HIS A 86 -5.51 -7.50 -9.11
N GLY A 87 -5.88 -6.45 -9.83
CA GLY A 87 -5.75 -5.07 -9.40
C GLY A 87 -5.93 -4.08 -10.54
N ARG A 88 -5.42 -2.87 -10.34
CA ARG A 88 -5.47 -1.78 -11.33
C ARG A 88 -4.37 -0.78 -11.11
N TRP A 89 -3.99 -0.07 -12.16
CA TRP A 89 -3.17 1.14 -12.02
C TRP A 89 -3.96 2.22 -11.26
N ILE A 90 -3.25 3.01 -10.47
CA ILE A 90 -3.87 4.08 -9.68
C ILE A 90 -4.36 5.21 -10.61
N ASP A 91 -3.58 5.53 -11.65
CA ASP A 91 -3.96 6.50 -12.69
C ASP A 91 -3.57 6.01 -14.08
N GLU A 92 -4.55 5.73 -14.90
CA GLU A 92 -4.36 5.26 -16.28
C GLU A 92 -4.19 6.41 -17.27
N GLN A 93 -4.42 7.66 -16.87
CA GLN A 93 -4.50 8.80 -17.80
C GLN A 93 -3.24 9.67 -17.81
N THR A 94 -2.56 9.80 -16.68
CA THR A 94 -1.37 10.63 -16.58
C THR A 94 -0.15 9.94 -17.18
N PRO A 95 0.67 10.63 -18.00
CA PRO A 95 1.93 10.11 -18.49
C PRO A 95 2.85 9.66 -17.34
N TYR A 96 3.52 8.55 -17.52
CA TYR A 96 4.44 7.99 -16.53
C TYR A 96 5.81 7.68 -17.13
N THR A 97 6.76 7.45 -16.25
CA THR A 97 8.10 6.94 -16.61
C THR A 97 8.29 5.58 -15.93
N THR A 98 8.82 4.62 -16.68
CA THR A 98 9.12 3.29 -16.15
C THR A 98 10.60 3.17 -15.81
N LEU A 99 10.92 2.64 -14.61
CA LEU A 99 12.28 2.29 -14.24
C LEU A 99 12.54 0.83 -14.54
N HIS A 100 13.58 0.59 -15.33
CA HIS A 100 14.01 -0.73 -15.74
C HIS A 100 15.49 -0.98 -15.47
N ARG A 101 15.89 -2.25 -15.51
CA ARG A 101 17.28 -2.71 -15.65
C ARG A 101 18.25 -2.12 -14.61
N MET A 102 17.78 -2.00 -13.35
CA MET A 102 18.65 -1.58 -12.25
C MET A 102 19.67 -2.66 -11.93
N ALA A 103 20.93 -2.28 -11.88
CA ALA A 103 22.03 -3.19 -11.57
C ALA A 103 23.19 -2.45 -10.86
N ALA A 104 23.96 -3.20 -10.08
CA ALA A 104 25.09 -2.70 -9.32
C ALA A 104 26.38 -3.45 -9.64
N MET A 105 27.52 -2.83 -9.38
CA MET A 105 28.82 -3.51 -9.32
C MET A 105 28.89 -4.43 -8.08
N PRO A 106 29.69 -5.50 -8.12
CA PRO A 106 29.90 -6.37 -6.97
C PRO A 106 30.30 -5.58 -5.70
N GLY A 107 29.62 -5.88 -4.59
CA GLY A 107 29.89 -5.23 -3.30
C GLY A 107 29.26 -3.84 -3.12
N VAL A 108 28.61 -3.30 -4.13
CA VAL A 108 27.87 -2.02 -4.04
C VAL A 108 26.41 -2.27 -3.65
N HIS A 109 25.94 -1.49 -2.69
CA HIS A 109 24.57 -1.57 -2.17
C HIS A 109 23.84 -0.22 -2.30
N GLY A 110 22.49 -0.25 -2.27
CA GLY A 110 21.66 0.96 -2.26
C GLY A 110 21.48 1.63 -3.62
N ILE A 111 21.88 0.99 -4.73
CA ILE A 111 21.72 1.54 -6.08
C ILE A 111 20.24 1.80 -6.42
N ALA A 112 19.33 0.89 -6.03
CA ALA A 112 17.91 1.07 -6.27
C ALA A 112 17.33 2.27 -5.49
N ASP A 113 17.71 2.47 -4.23
CA ASP A 113 17.31 3.66 -3.45
C ASP A 113 17.76 4.96 -4.13
N ILE A 114 18.98 4.98 -4.69
CA ILE A 114 19.51 6.14 -5.41
C ILE A 114 18.75 6.38 -6.72
N ALA A 115 18.53 5.31 -7.49
CA ALA A 115 17.80 5.39 -8.75
C ALA A 115 16.36 5.89 -8.55
N PHE A 116 15.63 5.35 -7.54
CA PHE A 116 14.28 5.80 -7.23
C PHE A 116 14.24 7.24 -6.76
N ARG A 117 15.17 7.65 -5.90
CA ARG A 117 15.24 9.04 -5.44
C ARG A 117 15.46 10.00 -6.61
N TYR A 118 16.43 9.68 -7.48
CA TYR A 118 16.69 10.47 -8.67
C TYR A 118 15.46 10.55 -9.59
N ALA A 119 14.83 9.40 -9.86
CA ALA A 119 13.64 9.35 -10.71
C ALA A 119 12.49 10.20 -10.16
N LYS A 120 12.27 10.17 -8.85
CA LYS A 120 11.27 10.99 -8.16
C LYS A 120 11.57 12.49 -8.23
N GLU A 121 12.84 12.89 -8.40
CA GLU A 121 13.19 14.29 -8.64
C GLU A 121 12.90 14.72 -10.08
N GLN A 122 12.93 13.79 -11.04
CA GLN A 122 12.76 14.07 -12.48
C GLN A 122 11.32 13.91 -12.97
N CYS A 123 10.52 13.08 -12.30
CA CYS A 123 9.18 12.69 -12.75
C CYS A 123 8.17 12.76 -11.60
N ASP A 124 6.93 13.00 -11.94
CA ASP A 124 5.83 13.03 -10.98
C ASP A 124 5.06 11.69 -10.93
N HIS A 125 5.27 10.80 -11.90
CA HIS A 125 4.58 9.54 -12.01
C HIS A 125 5.54 8.43 -12.50
N LEU A 126 5.70 7.39 -11.69
CA LEU A 126 6.61 6.28 -11.95
C LEU A 126 5.88 4.95 -11.87
N ARG A 127 6.20 4.03 -12.77
CA ARG A 127 5.79 2.64 -12.72
C ARG A 127 7.01 1.73 -12.75
N VAL A 128 6.89 0.60 -12.06
CA VAL A 128 7.94 -0.42 -11.96
C VAL A 128 7.29 -1.79 -11.89
N ASP A 129 7.89 -2.77 -12.52
CA ASP A 129 7.55 -4.17 -12.30
C ASP A 129 8.74 -4.96 -11.75
N THR A 130 8.44 -6.03 -11.04
CA THR A 130 9.47 -6.94 -10.53
C THR A 130 8.98 -8.38 -10.51
N HIS A 131 9.93 -9.33 -10.48
CA HIS A 131 9.57 -10.74 -10.33
C HIS A 131 9.08 -11.02 -8.92
N HIS A 132 8.08 -11.89 -8.76
CA HIS A 132 7.50 -12.26 -7.47
C HIS A 132 8.55 -12.71 -6.43
N ASP A 133 9.57 -13.45 -6.86
CA ASP A 133 10.63 -13.92 -5.96
C ASP A 133 11.71 -12.85 -5.65
N ASN A 134 11.62 -11.66 -6.23
CA ASN A 134 12.58 -10.59 -5.98
C ASN A 134 12.26 -9.82 -4.68
N ARG A 135 12.30 -10.52 -3.55
CA ARG A 135 12.00 -9.97 -2.22
C ARG A 135 12.76 -8.68 -1.88
N PRO A 136 14.07 -8.55 -2.20
CA PRO A 136 14.77 -7.29 -1.95
C PRO A 136 14.13 -6.10 -2.67
N MET A 137 13.69 -6.28 -3.92
CA MET A 137 13.06 -5.20 -4.68
C MET A 137 11.67 -4.85 -4.13
N HIS A 138 10.86 -5.83 -3.73
CA HIS A 138 9.59 -5.58 -3.05
C HIS A 138 9.76 -4.69 -1.81
N HIS A 139 10.71 -5.06 -0.95
CA HIS A 139 11.00 -4.28 0.26
C HIS A 139 11.45 -2.85 -0.06
N ILE A 140 12.29 -2.67 -1.09
CA ILE A 140 12.73 -1.32 -1.51
C ILE A 140 11.57 -0.52 -2.07
N LEU A 141 10.72 -1.10 -2.91
CA LEU A 141 9.54 -0.42 -3.48
C LEU A 141 8.58 0.03 -2.39
N GLU A 142 8.27 -0.81 -1.42
CA GLU A 142 7.44 -0.47 -0.26
C GLU A 142 8.07 0.66 0.58
N LYS A 143 9.36 0.55 0.89
CA LYS A 143 10.13 1.58 1.62
C LYS A 143 10.11 2.93 0.89
N GLU A 144 10.23 2.89 -0.43
CA GLU A 144 10.20 4.09 -1.29
C GLU A 144 8.76 4.59 -1.57
N GLY A 145 7.74 3.97 -0.96
CA GLY A 145 6.35 4.41 -1.06
C GLY A 145 5.68 4.10 -2.40
N PHE A 146 6.20 3.11 -3.14
CA PHE A 146 5.48 2.55 -4.27
C PHE A 146 4.33 1.67 -3.76
N VAL A 147 3.23 1.68 -4.48
CA VAL A 147 2.02 0.94 -4.18
C VAL A 147 1.93 -0.24 -5.12
N TYR A 148 1.66 -1.43 -4.58
CA TYR A 148 1.33 -2.61 -5.37
C TYR A 148 0.00 -2.42 -6.09
N CYS A 149 0.00 -2.60 -7.41
CA CYS A 149 -1.16 -2.36 -8.27
C CYS A 149 -1.80 -3.62 -8.84
N GLY A 150 -1.10 -4.76 -8.83
CA GLY A 150 -1.57 -6.01 -9.41
C GLY A 150 -0.48 -6.74 -10.18
N ILE A 151 -0.88 -7.59 -11.11
CA ILE A 151 0.00 -8.44 -11.91
C ILE A 151 -0.07 -8.03 -13.38
N ILE A 152 1.08 -7.75 -13.98
CA ILE A 152 1.24 -7.61 -15.43
C ILE A 152 1.89 -8.85 -16.02
N TYR A 153 1.81 -9.02 -17.33
CA TYR A 153 2.40 -10.17 -18.02
C TYR A 153 3.40 -9.73 -19.07
N MET A 154 4.57 -10.33 -19.03
CA MET A 154 5.60 -10.16 -20.06
C MET A 154 5.15 -10.81 -21.40
N PRO A 155 5.80 -10.49 -22.53
CA PRO A 155 5.41 -11.07 -23.83
C PRO A 155 5.46 -12.60 -23.89
N ASP A 156 6.25 -13.24 -23.04
CA ASP A 156 6.33 -14.69 -22.88
C ASP A 156 5.29 -15.27 -21.91
N GLY A 157 4.40 -14.43 -21.38
CA GLY A 157 3.36 -14.79 -20.42
C GLY A 157 3.84 -14.86 -18.96
N ALA A 158 5.11 -14.53 -18.67
CA ALA A 158 5.63 -14.55 -17.30
C ALA A 158 5.02 -13.42 -16.48
N PRO A 159 4.46 -13.71 -15.28
CA PRO A 159 3.87 -12.69 -14.43
C PRO A 159 4.93 -11.80 -13.78
N ARG A 160 4.57 -10.55 -13.51
CA ARG A 160 5.36 -9.58 -12.75
C ARG A 160 4.44 -8.81 -11.80
N ASP A 161 4.93 -8.58 -10.61
CA ASP A 161 4.27 -7.70 -9.65
C ASP A 161 4.48 -6.25 -10.05
N ALA A 162 3.39 -5.53 -10.25
CA ALA A 162 3.35 -4.18 -10.77
C ALA A 162 3.20 -3.17 -9.63
N TYR A 163 3.98 -2.10 -9.70
CA TYR A 163 4.01 -1.05 -8.69
C TYR A 163 3.94 0.32 -9.33
N GLU A 164 3.28 1.26 -8.65
CA GLU A 164 3.13 2.64 -9.08
C GLU A 164 3.50 3.59 -7.95
N TRP A 165 4.20 4.65 -8.29
CA TRP A 165 4.51 5.77 -7.42
C TRP A 165 4.16 7.07 -8.11
N TRP A 166 3.67 7.98 -7.33
CA TRP A 166 3.23 9.27 -7.77
C TRP A 166 3.76 10.36 -6.87
N ARG A 167 4.24 11.47 -7.45
CA ARG A 167 4.49 12.65 -6.65
C ARG A 167 3.14 13.28 -6.29
N TYR A 168 2.50 12.74 -5.26
CA TYR A 168 1.31 13.38 -4.76
C TYR A 168 1.66 14.46 -3.74
N ASP A 169 1.61 15.69 -4.22
CA ASP A 169 1.21 16.88 -3.49
C ASP A 169 -0.15 17.40 -3.99
N SER A 170 -1.07 16.52 -4.37
CA SER A 170 -2.46 16.90 -4.57
C SER A 170 -3.11 17.37 -3.27
N VAL A 171 -2.60 16.85 -2.12
CA VAL A 171 -3.03 17.30 -0.81
C VAL A 171 -2.21 18.52 -0.41
N PRO A 172 -2.82 19.71 -0.26
CA PRO A 172 -2.14 20.92 0.15
C PRO A 172 -1.32 20.71 1.43
N ALA A 173 -0.08 21.21 1.46
CA ALA A 173 0.82 21.03 2.59
C ALA A 173 0.22 21.56 3.90
N ASP A 174 -0.51 22.65 3.84
CA ASP A 174 -1.19 23.24 4.99
C ASP A 174 -2.44 22.44 5.44
N LEU A 175 -3.06 21.65 4.55
CA LEU A 175 -4.09 20.67 4.92
C LEU A 175 -3.45 19.49 5.67
N LYS A 176 -2.29 18.99 5.22
CA LYS A 176 -1.55 17.95 5.93
C LYS A 176 -1.13 18.43 7.32
N GLU A 177 -0.61 19.66 7.40
CA GLU A 177 -0.22 20.26 8.67
C GLU A 177 -1.43 20.39 9.62
N TYR A 178 -2.58 20.79 9.10
CA TYR A 178 -3.83 20.87 9.88
C TYR A 178 -4.23 19.49 10.42
N VAL A 179 -4.21 18.46 9.59
CA VAL A 179 -4.53 17.10 10.01
C VAL A 179 -3.56 16.61 11.09
N GLU A 180 -2.26 16.77 10.92
CA GLU A 180 -1.24 16.32 11.87
C GLU A 180 -1.32 17.07 13.21
N LYS A 181 -1.60 18.37 13.20
CA LYS A 181 -1.61 19.19 14.42
C LYS A 181 -2.95 19.27 15.13
N GLU A 182 -4.06 19.21 14.39
CA GLU A 182 -5.38 19.48 14.94
C GLU A 182 -6.32 18.28 14.94
N ILE A 183 -6.17 17.34 14.00
CA ILE A 183 -7.09 16.21 13.87
C ILE A 183 -6.51 14.96 14.57
N LEU A 184 -5.33 14.51 14.19
CA LEU A 184 -4.75 13.27 14.72
C LEU A 184 -4.55 13.28 16.25
N PRO A 185 -4.16 14.40 16.90
CA PRO A 185 -4.03 14.42 18.37
C PRO A 185 -5.35 14.18 19.11
N ARG A 186 -6.49 14.44 18.47
CA ARG A 186 -7.81 14.13 19.08
C ARG A 186 -8.02 12.65 19.28
N HIS A 187 -7.34 11.81 18.49
CA HIS A 187 -7.45 10.36 18.49
C HIS A 187 -6.53 9.67 19.50
N GLU A 188 -5.54 10.35 20.09
CA GLU A 188 -4.57 9.76 21.02
C GLU A 188 -5.20 9.13 22.28
N LYS A 189 -6.41 9.60 22.65
CA LYS A 189 -7.11 9.20 23.89
C LYS A 189 -7.92 7.92 23.74
N TYR A 190 -8.12 7.44 22.51
CA TYR A 190 -9.03 6.35 22.21
C TYR A 190 -8.33 5.00 22.19
N ASP A 191 -9.13 3.93 22.06
CA ASP A 191 -8.63 2.57 21.96
C ASP A 191 -7.87 2.34 20.63
N ALA A 192 -7.19 1.19 20.52
CA ALA A 192 -6.31 0.87 19.40
C ALA A 192 -7.01 0.95 18.03
N ALA A 193 -8.34 0.76 17.98
CA ALA A 193 -9.12 0.81 16.74
C ALA A 193 -9.36 2.24 16.22
N HIS A 194 -9.11 3.27 17.06
CA HIS A 194 -9.40 4.67 16.73
C HIS A 194 -8.20 5.60 16.99
N ARG A 195 -7.00 5.03 17.21
CA ARG A 195 -5.75 5.80 17.41
C ARG A 195 -5.22 6.38 16.09
N PRO A 196 -4.31 7.35 16.16
CA PRO A 196 -3.68 7.96 14.97
C PRO A 196 -3.12 6.95 13.97
N ASP A 197 -2.58 5.81 14.43
CA ASP A 197 -2.04 4.76 13.55
C ASP A 197 -3.14 4.08 12.71
N HIS A 198 -4.35 3.90 13.27
CA HIS A 198 -5.49 3.45 12.50
C HIS A 198 -5.87 4.48 11.43
N ILE A 199 -6.00 5.75 11.82
CA ILE A 199 -6.34 6.83 10.89
C ILE A 199 -5.33 6.91 9.74
N ARG A 200 -4.02 6.83 10.04
CA ARG A 200 -2.97 6.83 9.01
C ARG A 200 -3.09 5.64 8.04
N ARG A 201 -3.45 4.45 8.53
CA ARG A 201 -3.72 3.30 7.64
C ARG A 201 -4.93 3.53 6.75
N VAL A 202 -6.01 4.09 7.29
CA VAL A 202 -7.21 4.42 6.49
C VAL A 202 -6.89 5.50 5.47
N ILE A 203 -6.13 6.54 5.82
CA ILE A 203 -5.63 7.53 4.87
C ILE A 203 -4.86 6.84 3.74
N ALA A 204 -3.88 6.00 4.06
CA ALA A 204 -3.08 5.32 3.05
C ALA A 204 -3.95 4.50 2.10
N ARG A 205 -4.85 3.65 2.62
CA ARG A 205 -5.75 2.80 1.83
C ARG A 205 -6.74 3.61 0.98
N THR A 206 -7.29 4.70 1.51
CA THR A 206 -8.19 5.58 0.77
C THR A 206 -7.47 6.29 -0.35
N MET A 207 -6.28 6.83 -0.06
CA MET A 207 -5.44 7.51 -1.03
C MET A 207 -4.94 6.59 -2.13
N MET A 208 -4.75 5.31 -1.88
CA MET A 208 -4.45 4.30 -2.91
C MET A 208 -5.56 4.14 -3.95
N GLN A 209 -6.81 4.42 -3.60
CA GLN A 209 -7.96 4.25 -4.49
C GLN A 209 -8.45 5.56 -5.07
N GLN A 210 -8.31 6.66 -4.34
CA GLN A 210 -8.71 8.00 -4.78
C GLN A 210 -7.76 9.06 -4.24
N HIS A 211 -6.86 9.53 -5.08
CA HIS A 211 -5.86 10.52 -4.75
C HIS A 211 -6.38 11.95 -4.88
N THR A 212 -7.17 12.39 -3.93
CA THR A 212 -7.69 13.76 -3.90
C THR A 212 -7.59 14.37 -2.51
N PRO A 213 -7.50 15.71 -2.39
CA PRO A 213 -7.58 16.37 -1.09
C PRO A 213 -8.86 15.99 -0.30
N MET A 214 -9.98 15.78 -1.00
CA MET A 214 -11.24 15.34 -0.37
C MET A 214 -11.11 13.94 0.24
N ALA A 215 -10.47 12.99 -0.48
CA ALA A 215 -10.24 11.63 0.01
C ALA A 215 -9.33 11.63 1.25
N TYR A 216 -8.27 12.44 1.23
CA TYR A 216 -7.40 12.64 2.38
C TYR A 216 -8.14 13.20 3.59
N ALA A 217 -8.94 14.26 3.40
CA ALA A 217 -9.72 14.88 4.47
C ALA A 217 -10.78 13.92 5.03
N ALA A 218 -11.52 13.21 4.15
CA ALA A 218 -12.52 12.23 4.55
C ALA A 218 -11.91 11.12 5.40
N ALA A 219 -10.79 10.53 4.94
CA ALA A 219 -10.09 9.48 5.66
C ALA A 219 -9.50 9.97 7.00
N SER A 220 -9.00 11.21 7.04
CA SER A 220 -8.44 11.79 8.27
C SER A 220 -9.48 12.05 9.34
N MET A 221 -10.74 12.32 8.96
CA MET A 221 -11.78 12.79 9.85
C MET A 221 -12.97 11.82 10.02
N HIS A 222 -12.93 10.62 9.40
CA HIS A 222 -14.08 9.71 9.43
C HIS A 222 -14.54 9.33 10.83
N ASP A 223 -13.59 9.20 11.75
CA ASP A 223 -13.82 8.81 13.15
C ASP A 223 -13.73 9.97 14.16
N ILE A 224 -13.64 11.23 13.69
CA ILE A 224 -13.48 12.38 14.59
C ILE A 224 -14.60 12.53 15.61
N GLY A 225 -15.76 11.95 15.32
CA GLY A 225 -16.95 11.91 16.18
C GLY A 225 -16.93 10.83 17.25
N ILE A 226 -15.87 10.02 17.37
CA ILE A 226 -15.77 8.92 18.36
C ILE A 226 -15.88 9.44 19.81
N CYS A 227 -15.62 10.72 20.05
CA CYS A 227 -15.79 11.38 21.34
C CYS A 227 -17.23 11.38 21.85
N GLU A 228 -18.22 11.18 20.96
CA GLU A 228 -19.65 11.12 21.32
C GLU A 228 -20.16 9.68 21.49
N GLY A 229 -19.30 8.70 21.31
CA GLY A 229 -19.61 7.28 21.50
C GLY A 229 -19.68 6.48 20.20
N ARG A 230 -19.33 5.19 20.31
CA ARG A 230 -19.22 4.26 19.15
C ARG A 230 -20.50 4.09 18.34
N GLU A 231 -21.67 4.23 18.96
CA GLU A 231 -22.93 4.00 18.27
C GLU A 231 -23.28 5.11 17.29
N VAL A 232 -22.86 6.34 17.59
CA VAL A 232 -23.24 7.54 16.84
C VAL A 232 -22.05 8.25 16.20
N HIS A 233 -20.80 7.74 16.37
CA HIS A 233 -19.59 8.42 15.93
C HIS A 233 -19.63 8.86 14.47
N HIS A 234 -20.15 8.04 13.57
CA HIS A 234 -20.23 8.33 12.14
C HIS A 234 -21.10 9.57 11.88
N LEU A 235 -22.28 9.69 12.51
CA LEU A 235 -23.15 10.87 12.39
C LEU A 235 -22.50 12.10 13.05
N ALA A 236 -21.85 11.90 14.19
CA ALA A 236 -21.11 12.96 14.88
C ALA A 236 -19.95 13.45 14.03
N SER A 237 -19.20 12.55 13.34
CA SER A 237 -18.13 12.91 12.41
C SER A 237 -18.64 13.79 11.29
N GLY A 238 -19.72 13.41 10.62
CA GLY A 238 -20.32 14.24 9.57
C GLY A 238 -20.72 15.64 10.08
N ARG A 239 -21.31 15.73 11.28
CA ARG A 239 -21.65 17.02 11.88
C ARG A 239 -20.41 17.86 12.21
N ILE A 240 -19.37 17.26 12.77
CA ILE A 240 -18.12 17.95 13.10
C ILE A 240 -17.44 18.45 11.83
N ILE A 241 -17.38 17.64 10.76
CA ILE A 241 -16.83 18.02 9.47
C ILE A 241 -17.56 19.24 8.89
N ARG A 242 -18.88 19.24 8.86
CA ARG A 242 -19.67 20.39 8.40
C ARG A 242 -19.44 21.66 9.22
N ALA A 243 -19.24 21.51 10.52
CA ALA A 243 -19.00 22.63 11.43
C ALA A 243 -17.56 23.16 11.39
N ASP A 244 -16.62 22.43 10.83
CA ASP A 244 -15.21 22.81 10.81
C ASP A 244 -14.96 23.94 9.81
N LYS A 245 -14.66 25.12 10.36
CA LYS A 245 -14.42 26.34 9.57
C LYS A 245 -13.08 26.30 8.81
N ASN A 246 -12.10 25.49 9.25
CA ASN A 246 -10.81 25.39 8.60
C ASN A 246 -10.92 24.72 7.25
N LEU A 247 -11.80 23.73 7.09
CA LEU A 247 -11.99 23.00 5.82
C LEU A 247 -12.31 23.94 4.65
N ARG A 248 -12.97 25.10 4.92
CA ARG A 248 -13.30 26.11 3.91
C ARG A 248 -12.08 26.82 3.30
N ARG A 249 -10.91 26.57 3.83
CA ARG A 249 -9.64 27.03 3.22
C ARG A 249 -9.30 26.23 1.96
N TRP A 250 -9.78 24.98 1.85
CA TRP A 250 -9.43 24.04 0.80
C TRP A 250 -10.61 23.51 0.01
N PHE A 251 -11.82 23.56 0.58
CA PHE A 251 -13.02 22.94 0.04
C PHE A 251 -14.20 23.89 -0.03
N THR A 252 -14.99 23.72 -1.06
CA THR A 252 -16.33 24.33 -1.19
C THR A 252 -17.33 23.67 -0.23
N GLU A 253 -18.48 24.29 -0.01
CA GLU A 253 -19.54 23.70 0.84
C GLU A 253 -20.05 22.36 0.29
N GLU A 254 -20.09 22.18 -1.04
CA GLU A 254 -20.49 20.93 -1.69
C GLU A 254 -19.47 19.82 -1.47
N GLU A 255 -18.17 20.15 -1.55
CA GLU A 255 -17.10 19.20 -1.23
C GLU A 255 -17.08 18.83 0.25
N ILE A 256 -17.28 19.79 1.15
CA ILE A 256 -17.40 19.52 2.59
C ILE A 256 -18.60 18.62 2.88
N GLU A 257 -19.73 18.82 2.20
CA GLU A 257 -20.89 17.95 2.32
C GLU A 257 -20.56 16.53 1.85
N THR A 258 -19.84 16.38 0.74
CA THR A 258 -19.40 15.05 0.23
C THR A 258 -18.46 14.36 1.22
N ILE A 259 -17.48 15.08 1.79
CA ILE A 259 -16.59 14.57 2.84
C ILE A 259 -17.37 14.13 4.08
N ALA A 260 -18.32 14.95 4.53
CA ALA A 260 -19.15 14.66 5.69
C ALA A 260 -20.04 13.42 5.46
N GLN A 261 -20.64 13.31 4.28
CA GLN A 261 -21.43 12.14 3.90
C GLN A 261 -20.60 10.87 3.83
N ALA A 262 -19.37 10.93 3.30
CA ALA A 262 -18.47 9.78 3.28
C ALA A 262 -18.15 9.29 4.71
N ALA A 263 -17.91 10.22 5.64
CA ALA A 263 -17.72 9.89 7.05
C ALA A 263 -18.98 9.32 7.72
N GLU A 264 -20.19 9.78 7.35
CA GLU A 264 -21.44 9.20 7.86
C GLU A 264 -21.68 7.78 7.33
N ASP A 265 -21.27 7.49 6.11
CA ASP A 265 -21.57 6.25 5.39
C ASP A 265 -20.56 5.11 5.67
N HIS A 266 -19.42 5.39 6.35
CA HIS A 266 -18.33 4.41 6.48
C HIS A 266 -18.66 3.20 7.37
N ARG A 267 -19.70 3.28 8.19
CA ARG A 267 -20.01 2.27 9.21
C ARG A 267 -20.22 0.88 8.61
N ALA A 268 -19.48 -0.11 9.13
CA ALA A 268 -19.50 -1.50 8.64
C ALA A 268 -20.89 -2.16 8.73
N SER A 269 -21.73 -1.76 9.69
CA SER A 269 -23.09 -2.28 9.89
C SER A 269 -24.16 -1.52 9.10
N ALA A 270 -23.76 -0.61 8.18
CA ALA A 270 -24.71 0.08 7.32
C ALA A 270 -25.46 -0.90 6.43
N THR A 271 -26.78 -0.72 6.35
CA THR A 271 -27.65 -1.57 5.52
C THR A 271 -27.84 -1.02 4.10
N THR A 272 -27.56 0.25 3.91
CA THR A 272 -27.65 0.98 2.64
C THR A 272 -26.25 1.27 2.09
N ALA A 273 -26.14 1.28 0.76
CA ALA A 273 -24.88 1.66 0.11
C ALA A 273 -24.53 3.13 0.44
N PRO A 274 -23.21 3.43 0.53
CA PRO A 274 -22.74 4.81 0.65
C PRO A 274 -23.26 5.68 -0.50
N ARG A 275 -23.49 6.96 -0.20
CA ARG A 275 -24.09 7.94 -1.13
C ARG A 275 -23.14 8.36 -2.28
N SER A 276 -21.85 8.09 -2.14
CA SER A 276 -20.83 8.49 -3.12
C SER A 276 -19.75 7.43 -3.27
N LEU A 277 -19.00 7.48 -4.39
CA LEU A 277 -17.83 6.63 -4.58
C LEU A 277 -16.80 6.84 -3.45
N LEU A 278 -16.57 8.07 -3.01
CA LEU A 278 -15.70 8.37 -1.87
C LEU A 278 -16.19 7.66 -0.59
N GLY A 279 -17.48 7.61 -0.35
CA GLY A 279 -18.08 6.86 0.77
C GLY A 279 -17.85 5.37 0.66
N CYS A 280 -17.96 4.78 -0.55
CA CYS A 280 -17.65 3.37 -0.80
C CYS A 280 -16.17 3.06 -0.49
N ILE A 281 -15.28 3.85 -1.06
CA ILE A 281 -13.82 3.71 -0.87
C ILE A 281 -13.46 3.82 0.61
N LEU A 282 -13.94 4.87 1.29
CA LEU A 282 -13.65 5.09 2.71
C LEU A 282 -14.20 3.95 3.59
N SER A 283 -15.44 3.53 3.34
CA SER A 283 -16.06 2.42 4.07
C SER A 283 -15.25 1.12 3.94
N GLU A 284 -14.64 0.88 2.79
CA GLU A 284 -13.83 -0.32 2.57
C GLU A 284 -12.38 -0.15 3.04
N ALA A 285 -11.83 1.05 2.95
CA ALA A 285 -10.49 1.36 3.46
C ALA A 285 -10.40 1.25 4.99
N ASP A 286 -11.49 1.57 5.71
CA ASP A 286 -11.59 1.42 7.16
C ASP A 286 -11.62 -0.05 7.61
N ARG A 287 -11.94 -0.98 6.71
CA ARG A 287 -12.03 -2.42 7.02
C ARG A 287 -10.68 -3.09 6.88
N ASP A 288 -10.30 -3.86 7.88
CA ASP A 288 -9.12 -4.71 7.91
C ASP A 288 -9.60 -6.16 8.05
N ILE A 289 -9.79 -6.82 6.91
CA ILE A 289 -10.46 -8.13 6.79
C ILE A 289 -9.45 -9.29 6.74
N GLU A 290 -8.17 -9.03 6.98
CA GLU A 290 -7.16 -10.08 7.05
C GLU A 290 -7.57 -11.13 8.12
N PRO A 291 -7.66 -12.45 7.76
CA PRO A 291 -8.24 -13.48 8.62
C PRO A 291 -7.63 -13.59 10.02
N GLU A 292 -6.30 -13.61 10.13
CA GLU A 292 -5.62 -13.69 11.41
C GLU A 292 -5.91 -12.45 12.28
N THR A 293 -5.89 -11.26 11.65
CA THR A 293 -6.18 -9.99 12.34
C THR A 293 -7.60 -9.96 12.88
N ILE A 294 -8.58 -10.46 12.12
CA ILE A 294 -9.97 -10.53 12.57
C ILE A 294 -10.14 -11.48 13.75
N VAL A 295 -9.56 -12.69 13.68
CA VAL A 295 -9.64 -13.66 14.78
C VAL A 295 -8.94 -13.09 16.01
N ARG A 296 -7.76 -12.51 15.88
CA ARG A 296 -6.99 -11.87 16.96
C ARG A 296 -7.81 -10.80 17.67
N ARG A 297 -8.34 -9.82 16.93
CA ARG A 297 -9.16 -8.73 17.49
C ARG A 297 -10.42 -9.24 18.18
N THR A 298 -11.01 -10.31 17.65
CA THR A 298 -12.19 -10.93 18.25
C THR A 298 -11.86 -11.57 19.59
N VAL A 299 -10.70 -12.22 19.72
CA VAL A 299 -10.22 -12.80 20.99
C VAL A 299 -9.85 -11.70 21.99
N GLU A 300 -9.11 -10.67 21.56
CA GLU A 300 -8.74 -9.52 22.41
C GLU A 300 -9.97 -8.80 22.98
N TYR A 301 -10.97 -8.58 22.13
CA TYR A 301 -12.24 -8.01 22.57
C TYR A 301 -12.92 -8.92 23.62
N GLY A 302 -12.86 -10.24 23.40
CA GLY A 302 -13.39 -11.21 24.35
C GLY A 302 -12.73 -11.08 25.73
N PHE A 303 -11.41 -11.04 25.79
CA PHE A 303 -10.69 -10.90 27.08
C PHE A 303 -11.03 -9.61 27.81
N SER A 304 -11.24 -8.52 27.07
CA SER A 304 -11.54 -7.20 27.66
C SER A 304 -12.98 -7.08 28.16
N HIS A 305 -13.95 -7.76 27.54
CA HIS A 305 -15.37 -7.55 27.79
C HIS A 305 -16.09 -8.75 28.45
N TYR A 306 -15.48 -9.94 28.37
CA TYR A 306 -16.02 -11.19 28.89
C TYR A 306 -14.91 -11.98 29.62
N PRO A 307 -14.25 -11.36 30.62
CA PRO A 307 -13.09 -11.97 31.29
C PRO A 307 -13.46 -13.25 32.10
N GLU A 308 -14.75 -13.48 32.32
CA GLU A 308 -15.30 -14.64 33.03
C GLU A 308 -15.38 -15.90 32.15
N LEU A 309 -15.27 -15.78 30.83
CA LEU A 309 -15.35 -16.92 29.94
C LEU A 309 -14.06 -17.73 29.94
N ASP A 310 -14.21 -19.05 29.94
CA ASP A 310 -13.11 -19.98 29.69
C ASP A 310 -12.75 -20.01 28.17
N ARG A 311 -11.75 -20.81 27.82
CA ARG A 311 -11.30 -20.97 26.44
C ARG A 311 -12.45 -21.35 25.49
N GLU A 312 -13.30 -22.29 25.92
CA GLU A 312 -14.39 -22.78 25.10
C GLU A 312 -15.50 -21.71 24.93
N GLY A 313 -15.78 -20.97 25.99
CA GLY A 313 -16.69 -19.83 25.94
C GLY A 313 -16.20 -18.73 24.99
N HIS A 314 -14.89 -18.42 24.99
CA HIS A 314 -14.29 -17.51 24.02
C HIS A 314 -14.30 -18.06 22.60
N TRP A 315 -14.11 -19.37 22.42
CA TRP A 315 -14.22 -20.01 21.10
C TRP A 315 -15.64 -19.86 20.54
N GLN A 316 -16.65 -20.25 21.31
CA GLN A 316 -18.03 -20.14 20.84
C GLN A 316 -18.41 -18.69 20.51
N ARG A 317 -18.05 -17.74 21.38
CA ARG A 317 -18.26 -16.31 21.11
C ARG A 317 -17.56 -15.84 19.83
N THR A 318 -16.35 -16.36 19.57
CA THR A 318 -15.59 -16.04 18.36
C THR A 318 -16.32 -16.56 17.12
N LEU A 319 -16.76 -17.81 17.14
CA LEU A 319 -17.57 -18.39 16.06
C LEU A 319 -18.84 -17.58 15.78
N ASP A 320 -19.61 -17.29 16.83
CA ASP A 320 -20.87 -16.54 16.71
C ASP A 320 -20.62 -15.17 16.06
N HIS A 321 -19.59 -14.45 16.51
CA HIS A 321 -19.23 -13.14 15.93
C HIS A 321 -18.78 -13.25 14.48
N LEU A 322 -17.95 -14.23 14.13
CA LEU A 322 -17.49 -14.44 12.77
C LEU A 322 -18.65 -14.79 11.84
N HIS A 323 -19.57 -15.65 12.28
CA HIS A 323 -20.76 -15.99 11.51
C HIS A 323 -21.69 -14.81 11.32
N GLU A 324 -22.00 -14.06 12.38
CA GLU A 324 -22.90 -12.91 12.31
C GLU A 324 -22.41 -11.83 11.37
N LYS A 325 -21.10 -11.60 11.38
CA LYS A 325 -20.51 -10.47 10.66
C LYS A 325 -19.97 -10.82 9.28
N TYR A 326 -19.20 -11.90 9.17
CA TYR A 326 -18.36 -12.16 7.98
C TYR A 326 -18.79 -13.34 7.12
N ALA A 327 -19.54 -14.32 7.68
CA ALA A 327 -19.99 -15.46 6.89
C ALA A 327 -20.90 -15.04 5.71
N GLU A 328 -21.20 -15.99 4.83
CA GLU A 328 -22.21 -15.77 3.79
C GLU A 328 -23.56 -15.43 4.44
N GLY A 329 -24.12 -14.28 4.07
CA GLY A 329 -25.33 -13.73 4.71
C GLY A 329 -25.06 -12.90 5.96
N GLY A 330 -23.82 -12.78 6.43
CA GLY A 330 -23.43 -11.84 7.48
C GLY A 330 -23.62 -10.37 7.05
N TYR A 331 -23.56 -9.47 8.03
CA TYR A 331 -23.89 -8.06 7.75
C TYR A 331 -22.78 -7.29 7.03
N ILE A 332 -21.51 -7.81 6.95
CA ILE A 332 -20.45 -7.16 6.20
C ILE A 332 -20.76 -7.18 4.70
N LYS A 333 -20.69 -6.03 4.07
CA LYS A 333 -20.92 -5.88 2.62
C LYS A 333 -19.75 -5.14 1.99
N LEU A 334 -19.32 -5.58 0.83
CA LEU A 334 -18.43 -4.83 -0.04
C LEU A 334 -19.30 -4.01 -1.00
N TRP A 335 -18.92 -2.76 -1.23
CA TRP A 335 -19.70 -1.81 -2.00
C TRP A 335 -19.12 -1.56 -3.39
N MET A 336 -17.90 -2.06 -3.65
CA MET A 336 -17.20 -1.92 -4.92
C MET A 336 -17.00 -3.29 -5.56
N ASP A 337 -17.22 -3.38 -6.86
CA ASP A 337 -17.07 -4.63 -7.63
C ASP A 337 -15.60 -5.11 -7.63
N ASP A 338 -14.66 -4.15 -7.60
CA ASP A 338 -13.22 -4.35 -7.58
C ASP A 338 -12.60 -4.10 -6.18
N SER A 339 -13.33 -4.41 -5.13
CA SER A 339 -12.92 -4.20 -3.75
C SER A 339 -11.60 -4.92 -3.42
N PRO A 340 -10.60 -4.22 -2.85
CA PRO A 340 -9.39 -4.85 -2.36
C PRO A 340 -9.65 -5.81 -1.18
N ASN A 341 -10.83 -5.75 -0.58
CA ASN A 341 -11.25 -6.65 0.48
C ASN A 341 -11.94 -7.92 -0.02
N ALA A 342 -12.14 -8.10 -1.33
CA ALA A 342 -12.87 -9.22 -1.89
C ALA A 342 -12.17 -10.56 -1.61
N GLU A 343 -10.88 -10.65 -1.92
CA GLU A 343 -10.07 -11.84 -1.68
C GLU A 343 -9.91 -12.14 -0.19
N PRO A 344 -9.46 -11.19 0.67
CA PRO A 344 -9.39 -11.42 2.12
C PRO A 344 -10.71 -11.86 2.75
N LEU A 345 -11.84 -11.34 2.27
CA LEU A 345 -13.16 -11.75 2.75
C LEU A 345 -13.51 -13.17 2.31
N ALA A 346 -13.16 -13.55 1.07
CA ALA A 346 -13.35 -14.90 0.58
C ALA A 346 -12.53 -15.92 1.39
N ASP A 347 -11.27 -15.59 1.70
CA ASP A 347 -10.39 -16.41 2.54
C ASP A 347 -10.92 -16.56 3.97
N LEU A 348 -11.36 -15.45 4.58
CA LEU A 348 -11.98 -15.49 5.89
C LEU A 348 -13.25 -16.35 5.89
N ARG A 349 -14.10 -16.25 4.86
CA ARG A 349 -15.29 -17.10 4.70
C ARG A 349 -14.94 -18.58 4.52
N ALA A 350 -13.88 -18.88 3.77
CA ALA A 350 -13.38 -20.24 3.65
C ALA A 350 -12.91 -20.80 5.00
N LEU A 351 -12.22 -19.98 5.79
CA LEU A 351 -11.76 -20.34 7.13
C LEU A 351 -12.94 -20.53 8.10
N ILE A 352 -13.97 -19.68 8.06
CA ILE A 352 -15.19 -19.82 8.88
C ILE A 352 -15.94 -21.13 8.57
N ARG A 353 -15.97 -21.57 7.30
CA ARG A 353 -16.61 -22.83 6.92
C ARG A 353 -15.83 -24.08 7.35
N ASP A 354 -14.55 -23.95 7.62
CA ASP A 354 -13.65 -25.03 8.02
C ASP A 354 -13.16 -24.82 9.47
N GLU A 355 -14.01 -25.18 10.42
CA GLU A 355 -13.69 -25.06 11.84
C GLU A 355 -12.43 -25.85 12.25
N ALA A 356 -12.09 -26.94 11.52
CA ALA A 356 -10.89 -27.71 11.77
C ALA A 356 -9.61 -26.93 11.45
N ARG A 357 -9.68 -25.95 10.54
CA ARG A 357 -8.59 -25.00 10.26
C ARG A 357 -8.65 -23.75 11.15
N LEU A 358 -9.86 -23.27 11.45
CA LEU A 358 -10.05 -22.06 12.26
C LEU A 358 -9.65 -22.31 13.73
N ARG A 359 -9.95 -23.47 14.29
CA ARG A 359 -9.69 -23.78 15.70
C ARG A 359 -8.20 -23.72 16.08
N PRO A 360 -7.25 -24.29 15.34
CA PRO A 360 -5.82 -24.15 15.63
C PRO A 360 -5.32 -22.70 15.60
N LEU A 361 -5.84 -21.87 14.67
CA LEU A 361 -5.53 -20.45 14.61
C LEU A 361 -6.03 -19.74 15.87
N PHE A 362 -7.28 -19.97 16.25
CA PHE A 362 -7.84 -19.42 17.48
C PHE A 362 -7.02 -19.82 18.70
N ASP A 363 -6.70 -21.13 18.87
CA ASP A 363 -5.96 -21.61 20.01
C ASP A 363 -4.56 -20.99 20.11
N THR A 364 -3.85 -20.84 18.99
CA THR A 364 -2.55 -20.17 18.92
C THR A 364 -2.63 -18.72 19.36
N LEU A 365 -3.61 -17.98 18.86
CA LEU A 365 -3.82 -16.59 19.22
C LEU A 365 -4.27 -16.43 20.67
N PHE A 366 -5.16 -17.29 21.14
CA PHE A 366 -5.63 -17.30 22.52
C PHE A 366 -4.46 -17.51 23.50
N ASP A 367 -3.58 -18.50 23.25
CA ASP A 367 -2.42 -18.77 24.10
C ASP A 367 -1.41 -17.62 24.10
N THR A 368 -1.16 -17.03 22.93
CA THR A 368 -0.27 -15.87 22.78
C THR A 368 -0.78 -14.69 23.60
N LEU A 369 -2.06 -14.38 23.51
CA LEU A 369 -2.68 -13.26 24.20
C LEU A 369 -2.82 -13.51 25.72
N CYS A 370 -3.11 -14.74 26.14
CA CYS A 370 -3.10 -15.13 27.55
C CYS A 370 -1.72 -14.96 28.21
N ASN A 371 -0.64 -15.30 27.48
CA ASN A 371 0.72 -15.16 28.00
C ASN A 371 1.15 -13.68 28.11
N ASN A 372 0.70 -12.83 27.18
CA ASN A 372 0.98 -11.40 27.21
C ASN A 372 0.21 -10.63 28.30
N ASN A 373 -0.93 -11.15 28.74
CA ASN A 373 -1.79 -10.55 29.76
C ASN A 373 -1.54 -11.08 31.19
N ARG A 374 -0.55 -11.97 31.42
CA ARG A 374 -0.17 -12.35 32.77
C ARG A 374 0.59 -11.21 33.43
N PRO A 375 0.18 -10.71 34.62
CA PRO A 375 0.96 -9.73 35.35
C PRO A 375 2.32 -10.34 35.68
N GLN A 376 3.41 -9.61 35.37
CA GLN A 376 4.77 -9.92 35.79
C GLN A 376 4.91 -9.76 37.30
#